data_07c2076dd7b15e024aebf24b11ae85f4
#
_entry.id   07c2076dd7b15e024aebf24b11ae85f4
#
_cell.length_a   1.000
_cell.length_b   1.000
_cell.length_c   1.000
_cell.angle_alpha   90.00
_cell.angle_beta   90.00
_cell.angle_gamma   90.00
#
_symmetry.space_group_name_H-M   'P 1'
#
loop_
_entity.id
_entity.type
_entity.pdbx_description
1 polymer ?
#
loop_
_entity_poly.entity_id
_entity_poly.type
_entity_poly.pdbx_seq_one_letter_code
_entity_poly.pdbx_strand_id
1 'polypeptide(L)'
;RLLATDKTLDLYIVANATAAVLANEPQVGDTENEVRTKLQLGFPLGGNFTTLPMSGHYRLVSGLDANYRQEISGVSMLRAVARVDVLVGGITNFELTSIQAYRVNSRIQLIANQDLPVVTAPSIPVNSRMEVNTPVSAVSGNQAVSGLYLSESVSPAESERVNGATCVVVGGKYAGSGEVTYYRIDVDPDDTQGSFGQILRNHRYVFTIRSVAGPGW
;
A
#
# COMPACT_ATOMS: atom_id res chain seq x y z
N ARG A 1 11.27 -8.90 29.40
CA ARG A 1 12.70 -9.32 29.36
C ARG A 1 12.82 -10.53 28.43
N LEU A 2 13.67 -10.45 27.41
CA LEU A 2 14.02 -11.60 26.58
C LEU A 2 15.01 -12.50 27.32
N LEU A 3 14.88 -13.81 27.13
CA LEU A 3 15.83 -14.79 27.67
C LEU A 3 17.02 -14.91 26.73
N ALA A 4 18.20 -15.19 27.30
CA ALA A 4 19.39 -15.51 26.53
C ALA A 4 19.17 -16.78 25.70
N THR A 5 19.67 -16.82 24.49
CA THR A 5 19.60 -17.96 23.58
C THR A 5 20.72 -17.89 22.56
N ASP A 6 21.23 -19.03 22.17
CA ASP A 6 22.21 -19.21 21.09
C ASP A 6 21.54 -19.38 19.70
N LYS A 7 20.21 -19.43 19.68
CA LYS A 7 19.44 -19.59 18.44
C LYS A 7 19.34 -18.28 17.70
N THR A 8 19.26 -18.37 16.38
CA THR A 8 18.88 -17.24 15.51
C THR A 8 17.51 -16.73 15.92
N LEU A 9 17.36 -15.41 16.00
CA LEU A 9 16.11 -14.73 16.32
C LEU A 9 15.70 -13.83 15.17
N ASP A 10 14.45 -13.91 14.77
CA ASP A 10 13.80 -12.97 13.86
C ASP A 10 13.00 -11.97 14.68
N LEU A 11 13.38 -10.69 14.57
CA LEU A 11 12.77 -9.58 15.29
C LEU A 11 11.90 -8.79 14.33
N TYR A 12 10.60 -8.75 14.58
CA TYR A 12 9.65 -7.94 13.85
C TYR A 12 9.31 -6.69 14.65
N ILE A 13 9.53 -5.55 14.03
CA ILE A 13 9.23 -4.24 14.63
C ILE A 13 8.03 -3.67 13.88
N VAL A 14 6.98 -3.33 14.63
CA VAL A 14 5.77 -2.71 14.09
C VAL A 14 5.59 -1.34 14.70
N ALA A 15 5.34 -0.33 13.88
CA ALA A 15 5.08 1.04 14.30
C ALA A 15 3.75 1.55 13.75
N ASN A 16 3.14 2.46 14.50
CA ASN A 16 1.87 3.12 14.14
C ASN A 16 0.67 2.16 13.97
N ALA A 17 0.70 0.99 14.64
CA ALA A 17 -0.35 -0.01 14.57
C ALA A 17 -0.65 -0.66 15.93
N THR A 18 -0.43 0.04 17.03
CA THR A 18 -0.57 -0.49 18.40
C THR A 18 -1.93 -1.12 18.64
N ALA A 19 -3.02 -0.48 18.23
CA ALA A 19 -4.38 -1.02 18.43
C ALA A 19 -4.58 -2.35 17.69
N ALA A 20 -4.04 -2.51 16.48
CA ALA A 20 -4.14 -3.75 15.72
C ALA A 20 -3.31 -4.87 16.35
N VAL A 21 -2.12 -4.55 16.88
CA VAL A 21 -1.27 -5.50 17.59
C VAL A 21 -1.95 -5.97 18.88
N LEU A 22 -2.48 -5.06 19.69
CA LEU A 22 -3.17 -5.39 20.95
C LEU A 22 -4.47 -6.18 20.74
N ALA A 23 -5.17 -5.94 19.64
CA ALA A 23 -6.39 -6.67 19.31
C ALA A 23 -6.15 -8.14 18.93
N ASN A 24 -4.95 -8.46 18.43
CA ASN A 24 -4.56 -9.77 17.94
C ASN A 24 -3.14 -10.12 18.39
N GLU A 25 -2.86 -9.94 19.68
CA GLU A 25 -1.54 -10.11 20.24
C GLU A 25 -0.98 -11.53 19.97
N PRO A 26 0.23 -11.63 19.39
CA PRO A 26 0.90 -12.90 19.21
C PRO A 26 1.15 -13.58 20.56
N GLN A 27 0.97 -14.89 20.60
CA GLN A 27 1.12 -15.69 21.79
C GLN A 27 2.39 -16.54 21.73
N VAL A 28 2.89 -16.93 22.90
CA VAL A 28 4.01 -17.87 22.99
C VAL A 28 3.59 -19.20 22.37
N GLY A 29 4.35 -19.68 21.39
CA GLY A 29 4.07 -20.89 20.64
C GLY A 29 3.42 -20.65 19.27
N ASP A 30 2.99 -19.43 18.95
CA ASP A 30 2.58 -19.10 17.60
C ASP A 30 3.74 -19.30 16.62
N THR A 31 3.45 -19.89 15.49
CA THR A 31 4.39 -19.95 14.36
C THR A 31 4.53 -18.59 13.72
N GLU A 32 5.61 -18.37 12.98
CA GLU A 32 5.83 -17.13 12.24
C GLU A 32 4.64 -16.78 11.32
N ASN A 33 4.09 -17.77 10.63
CA ASN A 33 2.94 -17.58 9.75
C ASN A 33 1.67 -17.16 10.53
N GLU A 34 1.44 -17.73 11.71
CA GLU A 34 0.33 -17.33 12.59
C GLU A 34 0.52 -15.89 13.06
N VAL A 35 1.72 -15.50 13.48
CA VAL A 35 2.04 -14.11 13.86
C VAL A 35 1.76 -13.17 12.70
N ARG A 36 2.24 -13.47 11.50
CA ARG A 36 1.97 -12.66 10.30
C ARG A 36 0.47 -12.55 10.02
N THR A 37 -0.26 -13.65 10.10
CA THR A 37 -1.71 -13.69 9.86
C THR A 37 -2.51 -12.92 10.91
N LYS A 38 -2.12 -12.94 12.16
CA LYS A 38 -2.75 -12.18 13.26
C LYS A 38 -2.54 -10.67 13.09
N LEU A 39 -1.36 -10.24 12.65
CA LEU A 39 -0.99 -8.85 12.57
C LEU A 39 -1.47 -8.18 11.28
N GLN A 40 -2.77 -7.97 11.22
CA GLN A 40 -3.49 -7.32 10.12
C GLN A 40 -4.23 -6.08 10.61
N LEU A 41 -4.41 -5.13 9.72
CA LEU A 41 -5.16 -3.90 9.93
C LEU A 41 -6.24 -3.76 8.85
N GLY A 42 -7.43 -3.28 9.22
CA GLY A 42 -8.42 -2.84 8.24
C GLY A 42 -7.89 -1.66 7.42
N PHE A 43 -8.06 -1.69 6.11
CA PHE A 43 -7.69 -0.58 5.24
C PHE A 43 -8.75 0.53 5.36
N PRO A 44 -8.37 1.76 5.77
CA PRO A 44 -9.33 2.86 5.90
C PRO A 44 -9.71 3.37 4.51
N LEU A 45 -10.86 2.96 4.01
CA LEU A 45 -11.37 3.36 2.68
C LEU A 45 -11.56 4.88 2.53
N GLY A 46 -11.67 5.62 3.63
CA GLY A 46 -11.65 7.09 3.63
C GLY A 46 -10.28 7.71 3.36
N GLY A 47 -9.26 6.91 3.11
CA GLY A 47 -7.92 7.36 2.72
C GLY A 47 -7.11 8.09 3.82
N ASN A 48 -7.71 8.36 4.95
CA ASN A 48 -7.07 9.17 6.00
C ASN A 48 -6.31 8.30 6.99
N PHE A 49 -5.02 8.17 6.76
CA PHE A 49 -4.10 7.71 7.81
C PHE A 49 -3.61 8.91 8.61
N THR A 50 -3.87 8.93 9.90
CA THR A 50 -3.22 9.89 10.81
C THR A 50 -1.73 9.60 10.87
N THR A 51 -1.37 8.33 10.88
CA THR A 51 0.00 7.82 10.82
C THR A 51 0.02 6.55 9.99
N LEU A 52 1.02 6.39 9.13
CA LEU A 52 1.13 5.19 8.29
C LEU A 52 1.67 4.01 9.10
N PRO A 53 1.01 2.85 9.06
CA PRO A 53 1.54 1.64 9.66
C PRO A 53 2.85 1.24 8.96
N MET A 54 3.83 0.82 9.75
CA MET A 54 5.15 0.44 9.26
C MET A 54 5.61 -0.84 9.92
N SER A 55 6.43 -1.61 9.23
CA SER A 55 7.11 -2.75 9.82
C SER A 55 8.55 -2.86 9.34
N GLY A 56 9.39 -3.45 10.18
CA GLY A 56 10.77 -3.79 9.88
C GLY A 56 11.07 -5.20 10.37
N HIS A 57 12.08 -5.82 9.78
CA HIS A 57 12.58 -7.13 10.15
C HIS A 57 14.09 -7.05 10.38
N TYR A 58 14.55 -7.72 11.41
CA TYR A 58 15.97 -7.90 11.70
C TYR A 58 16.24 -9.33 12.15
N ARG A 59 17.19 -9.98 11.51
CA ARG A 59 17.63 -11.34 11.86
C ARG A 59 18.92 -11.28 12.68
N LEU A 60 18.83 -11.69 13.91
CA LEU A 60 19.96 -11.79 14.83
C LEU A 60 20.51 -13.22 14.83
N VAL A 61 21.60 -13.44 14.11
CA VAL A 61 22.16 -14.80 13.87
C VAL A 61 22.90 -15.34 15.10
N SER A 62 23.47 -14.45 15.90
CA SER A 62 24.28 -14.81 17.07
C SER A 62 23.48 -15.12 18.34
N GLY A 63 22.17 -15.01 18.27
CA GLY A 63 21.31 -15.14 19.44
C GLY A 63 21.42 -13.97 20.42
N LEU A 64 20.93 -14.15 21.65
CA LEU A 64 20.98 -13.17 22.74
C LEU A 64 21.89 -13.65 23.84
N ASP A 65 22.90 -12.86 24.20
CA ASP A 65 23.78 -13.11 25.33
C ASP A 65 23.20 -12.46 26.61
N ALA A 66 23.19 -13.22 27.71
CA ALA A 66 22.72 -12.74 29.01
C ALA A 66 23.61 -11.65 29.63
N ASN A 67 24.87 -11.62 29.24
CA ASN A 67 25.91 -10.78 29.85
C ASN A 67 26.16 -9.48 29.09
N TYR A 68 25.61 -9.34 27.89
CA TYR A 68 25.82 -8.17 27.03
C TYR A 68 24.53 -7.45 26.66
N ARG A 69 24.61 -6.12 26.67
CA ARG A 69 23.62 -5.28 26.00
C ARG A 69 23.91 -5.33 24.49
N GLN A 70 23.00 -5.93 23.75
CA GLN A 70 23.10 -5.91 22.30
C GLN A 70 22.36 -4.68 21.76
N GLU A 71 23.03 -3.96 20.87
CA GLU A 71 22.43 -2.85 20.13
C GLU A 71 22.11 -3.30 18.72
N ILE A 72 20.86 -3.09 18.34
CA ILE A 72 20.37 -3.33 16.99
C ILE A 72 20.21 -1.96 16.32
N SER A 73 20.92 -1.74 15.24
CA SER A 73 20.89 -0.52 14.47
C SER A 73 20.60 -0.80 13.00
N GLY A 74 20.15 0.21 12.28
CA GLY A 74 19.95 0.12 10.83
C GLY A 74 18.75 -0.72 10.40
N VAL A 75 17.75 -0.91 11.27
CA VAL A 75 16.52 -1.61 10.88
C VAL A 75 15.70 -0.73 9.94
N SER A 76 15.52 -1.18 8.71
CA SER A 76 14.68 -0.47 7.73
C SER A 76 13.20 -0.69 8.05
N MET A 77 12.48 0.42 8.23
CA MET A 77 11.04 0.41 8.45
C MET A 77 10.31 0.79 7.16
N LEU A 78 9.50 -0.11 6.62
CA LEU A 78 8.71 0.12 5.41
C LEU A 78 7.24 0.36 5.75
N ARG A 79 6.64 1.31 5.05
CA ARG A 79 5.18 1.56 5.14
C ARG A 79 4.43 0.35 4.61
N ALA A 80 3.36 -0.05 5.28
CA ALA A 80 2.55 -1.19 4.87
C ALA A 80 1.53 -0.86 3.76
N VAL A 81 1.61 0.35 3.20
CA VAL A 81 0.75 0.84 2.13
C VAL A 81 1.58 1.51 1.04
N ALA A 82 1.00 1.64 -0.15
CA ALA A 82 1.48 2.48 -1.23
C ALA A 82 0.77 3.83 -1.25
N ARG A 83 1.35 4.80 -1.95
CA ARG A 83 0.75 6.12 -2.21
C ARG A 83 0.58 6.34 -3.70
N VAL A 84 -0.52 6.99 -4.08
CA VAL A 84 -0.76 7.46 -5.44
C VAL A 84 -0.81 8.97 -5.45
N ASP A 85 -0.11 9.56 -6.41
CA ASP A 85 -0.21 10.97 -6.77
C ASP A 85 -0.61 11.09 -8.24
N VAL A 86 -1.55 12.00 -8.53
CA VAL A 86 -1.97 12.32 -9.90
C VAL A 86 -1.71 13.79 -10.17
N LEU A 87 -1.03 14.05 -11.27
CA LEU A 87 -0.65 15.38 -11.73
C LEU A 87 -1.23 15.63 -13.13
N VAL A 88 -1.55 16.89 -13.45
CA VAL A 88 -1.88 17.31 -14.81
C VAL A 88 -0.68 18.05 -15.40
N GLY A 89 -0.14 17.50 -16.47
CA GLY A 89 1.13 17.91 -17.07
C GLY A 89 1.00 18.98 -18.15
N GLY A 90 0.60 20.21 -17.81
CA GLY A 90 0.68 21.35 -18.73
C GLY A 90 -0.37 21.37 -19.85
N ILE A 91 -1.45 20.57 -19.75
CA ILE A 91 -2.58 20.63 -20.67
C ILE A 91 -3.63 21.64 -20.17
N THR A 92 -4.33 22.30 -21.09
CA THR A 92 -5.30 23.36 -20.77
C THR A 92 -6.75 22.90 -20.93
N ASN A 93 -6.97 21.75 -21.57
CA ASN A 93 -8.30 21.22 -21.85
C ASN A 93 -8.80 20.22 -20.79
N PHE A 94 -8.15 20.15 -19.62
CA PHE A 94 -8.58 19.26 -18.56
C PHE A 94 -8.33 19.87 -17.17
N GLU A 95 -9.37 19.83 -16.33
CA GLU A 95 -9.31 20.24 -14.93
C GLU A 95 -9.56 19.00 -14.05
N LEU A 96 -8.56 18.60 -13.30
CA LEU A 96 -8.66 17.49 -12.34
C LEU A 96 -9.55 17.89 -11.16
N THR A 97 -10.53 17.09 -10.81
CA THR A 97 -11.45 17.33 -9.68
C THR A 97 -11.28 16.33 -8.55
N SER A 98 -11.07 15.06 -8.87
CA SER A 98 -10.95 14.00 -7.88
C SER A 98 -10.18 12.80 -8.41
N ILE A 99 -9.70 11.97 -7.48
CA ILE A 99 -9.15 10.65 -7.77
C ILE A 99 -9.78 9.63 -6.82
N GLN A 100 -9.97 8.42 -7.30
CA GLN A 100 -10.54 7.32 -6.52
C GLN A 100 -9.90 6.00 -6.95
N ALA A 101 -9.64 5.12 -6.00
CA ALA A 101 -9.15 3.79 -6.33
C ALA A 101 -10.27 2.76 -6.29
N TYR A 102 -10.21 1.83 -7.20
CA TYR A 102 -11.13 0.69 -7.32
C TYR A 102 -10.36 -0.60 -7.11
N ARG A 103 -11.01 -1.58 -6.51
CA ARG A 103 -10.46 -2.91 -6.20
C ARG A 103 -9.23 -2.83 -5.30
N VAL A 104 -9.34 -2.06 -4.23
CA VAL A 104 -8.35 -2.04 -3.15
C VAL A 104 -8.66 -3.16 -2.16
N ASN A 105 -7.63 -3.79 -1.62
CA ASN A 105 -7.83 -4.76 -0.57
C ASN A 105 -8.32 -4.09 0.71
N SER A 106 -9.35 -4.63 1.34
CA SER A 106 -9.95 -4.12 2.58
C SER A 106 -9.08 -4.28 3.82
N ARG A 107 -7.95 -4.96 3.70
CA ARG A 107 -7.00 -5.24 4.79
C ARG A 107 -5.56 -5.04 4.37
N ILE A 108 -4.74 -4.71 5.35
CA ILE A 108 -3.30 -4.56 5.24
C ILE A 108 -2.64 -5.64 6.07
N GLN A 109 -1.66 -6.34 5.51
CA GLN A 109 -0.72 -7.19 6.23
C GLN A 109 0.34 -6.29 6.87
N LEU A 110 0.45 -6.25 8.20
CA LEU A 110 1.45 -5.41 8.86
C LEU A 110 2.87 -5.93 8.62
N ILE A 111 3.12 -7.21 8.86
CA ILE A 111 4.39 -7.85 8.59
C ILE A 111 4.37 -8.43 7.17
N ALA A 112 5.30 -8.03 6.33
CA ALA A 112 5.43 -8.56 4.98
C ALA A 112 5.73 -10.06 4.97
N ASN A 113 5.27 -10.78 3.93
CA ASN A 113 5.61 -12.20 3.74
C ASN A 113 7.03 -12.41 3.19
N GLN A 114 7.80 -11.36 3.09
CA GLN A 114 9.18 -11.33 2.61
C GLN A 114 10.08 -10.68 3.66
N ASP A 115 11.36 -11.01 3.60
CA ASP A 115 12.36 -10.36 4.43
C ASP A 115 12.62 -8.93 3.92
N LEU A 116 12.32 -7.95 4.75
CA LEU A 116 12.55 -6.55 4.46
C LEU A 116 14.08 -6.24 4.44
N PRO A 117 14.55 -5.24 3.69
CA PRO A 117 13.76 -4.15 3.11
C PRO A 117 13.34 -4.33 1.64
N VAL A 118 13.61 -5.45 1.03
CA VAL A 118 13.30 -5.67 -0.39
C VAL A 118 11.87 -6.19 -0.53
N VAL A 119 11.05 -5.48 -1.29
CA VAL A 119 9.66 -5.87 -1.56
C VAL A 119 9.49 -6.11 -3.06
N THR A 120 9.33 -7.36 -3.43
CA THR A 120 9.18 -7.80 -4.83
C THR A 120 7.81 -8.42 -5.12
N ALA A 121 7.07 -8.77 -4.08
CA ALA A 121 5.72 -9.32 -4.19
C ALA A 121 4.81 -8.75 -3.10
N PRO A 122 3.52 -8.61 -3.37
CA PRO A 122 2.55 -8.10 -2.39
C PRO A 122 2.27 -9.14 -1.29
N SER A 123 1.99 -8.63 -0.10
CA SER A 123 1.57 -9.42 1.06
C SER A 123 0.08 -9.20 1.31
N ILE A 124 -0.76 -10.10 0.79
CA ILE A 124 -2.21 -9.97 0.85
C ILE A 124 -2.77 -10.75 2.05
N PRO A 125 -3.54 -10.10 2.93
CA PRO A 125 -4.23 -10.79 4.01
C PRO A 125 -5.27 -11.80 3.51
N VAL A 126 -5.33 -12.97 4.14
CA VAL A 126 -6.21 -14.08 3.73
C VAL A 126 -7.69 -13.68 3.67
N ASN A 127 -8.15 -12.81 4.56
CA ASN A 127 -9.55 -12.38 4.66
C ASN A 127 -9.79 -11.00 4.01
N SER A 128 -8.93 -10.58 3.10
CA SER A 128 -9.11 -9.32 2.38
C SER A 128 -10.19 -9.45 1.30
N ARG A 129 -10.99 -8.40 1.17
CA ARG A 129 -11.99 -8.26 0.09
C ARG A 129 -11.61 -7.06 -0.76
N MET A 130 -12.02 -7.09 -2.03
CA MET A 130 -11.84 -5.96 -2.92
C MET A 130 -12.96 -4.94 -2.71
N GLU A 131 -12.56 -3.69 -2.53
CA GLU A 131 -13.44 -2.58 -2.17
C GLU A 131 -13.18 -1.36 -3.06
N VAL A 132 -14.04 -0.37 -2.97
CA VAL A 132 -13.87 0.93 -3.61
C VAL A 132 -13.47 1.95 -2.55
N ASN A 133 -12.39 2.69 -2.79
CA ASN A 133 -11.94 3.73 -1.88
C ASN A 133 -12.83 4.97 -1.97
N THR A 134 -12.86 5.78 -0.93
CA THR A 134 -13.53 7.07 -0.97
C THR A 134 -12.78 8.03 -1.92
N PRO A 135 -13.48 8.83 -2.74
CA PRO A 135 -12.84 9.81 -3.58
C PRO A 135 -12.03 10.84 -2.80
N VAL A 136 -10.88 11.18 -3.31
CA VAL A 136 -10.02 12.24 -2.81
C VAL A 136 -10.12 13.43 -3.76
N SER A 137 -10.45 14.61 -3.24
CA SER A 137 -10.51 15.82 -4.04
C SER A 137 -9.12 16.27 -4.51
N ALA A 138 -9.06 16.82 -5.69
CA ALA A 138 -7.84 17.47 -6.18
C ALA A 138 -7.51 18.70 -5.30
N VAL A 139 -6.22 18.88 -5.04
CA VAL A 139 -5.72 20.09 -4.39
C VAL A 139 -5.42 21.18 -5.41
N SER A 140 -5.13 22.39 -4.94
CA SER A 140 -4.81 23.53 -5.80
C SER A 140 -3.66 23.20 -6.78
N GLY A 141 -3.69 23.77 -7.97
CA GLY A 141 -2.69 23.52 -9.00
C GLY A 141 -2.94 22.29 -9.86
N ASN A 142 -4.20 21.84 -9.94
CA ASN A 142 -4.61 20.75 -10.82
C ASN A 142 -3.85 19.43 -10.53
N GLN A 143 -3.76 19.08 -9.26
CA GLN A 143 -3.07 17.90 -8.77
C GLN A 143 -3.78 17.26 -7.57
N ALA A 144 -3.62 15.96 -7.40
CA ALA A 144 -4.03 15.22 -6.21
C ALA A 144 -2.80 14.47 -5.66
N VAL A 145 -2.20 15.03 -4.64
CA VAL A 145 -0.93 14.59 -4.05
C VAL A 145 -1.14 14.22 -2.58
N SER A 146 -0.55 13.11 -2.16
CA SER A 146 -0.55 12.64 -0.76
C SER A 146 -1.93 12.36 -0.16
N GLY A 147 -2.97 12.26 -0.99
CA GLY A 147 -4.35 12.01 -0.53
C GLY A 147 -4.83 10.57 -0.71
N LEU A 148 -4.27 9.83 -1.66
CA LEU A 148 -4.69 8.47 -1.99
C LEU A 148 -3.64 7.45 -1.59
N TYR A 149 -4.01 6.57 -0.66
CA TYR A 149 -3.21 5.40 -0.31
C TYR A 149 -3.87 4.14 -0.83
N LEU A 150 -3.06 3.12 -1.10
CA LEU A 150 -3.49 1.80 -1.56
C LEU A 150 -2.93 0.72 -0.65
N SER A 151 -3.76 -0.29 -0.38
CA SER A 151 -3.28 -1.58 0.10
C SER A 151 -2.57 -2.32 -1.03
N GLU A 152 -1.71 -3.28 -0.67
CA GLU A 152 -1.07 -4.13 -1.67
C GLU A 152 -2.08 -4.93 -2.46
N SER A 153 -1.79 -5.18 -3.74
CA SER A 153 -2.59 -6.04 -4.62
C SER A 153 -1.71 -6.88 -5.54
N VAL A 154 -2.20 -8.05 -5.89
CA VAL A 154 -1.58 -8.93 -6.89
C VAL A 154 -2.01 -8.54 -8.31
N SER A 155 -1.17 -8.85 -9.28
CA SER A 155 -1.60 -8.82 -10.68
C SER A 155 -2.70 -9.86 -10.90
N PRO A 156 -3.85 -9.48 -11.48
CA PRO A 156 -4.88 -10.46 -11.85
C PRO A 156 -4.41 -11.30 -13.04
N ALA A 157 -5.11 -12.40 -13.27
CA ALA A 157 -4.95 -13.17 -14.50
C ALA A 157 -5.25 -12.28 -15.72
N GLU A 158 -4.66 -12.57 -16.86
CA GLU A 158 -4.80 -11.75 -18.08
C GLU A 158 -6.26 -11.54 -18.50
N SER A 159 -7.08 -12.57 -18.41
CA SER A 159 -8.52 -12.50 -18.69
C SER A 159 -9.29 -11.58 -17.74
N GLU A 160 -8.75 -11.31 -16.55
CA GLU A 160 -9.38 -10.51 -15.49
C GLU A 160 -8.82 -9.07 -15.41
N ARG A 161 -7.87 -8.70 -16.25
CA ARG A 161 -7.18 -7.40 -16.16
C ARG A 161 -8.13 -6.22 -16.11
N VAL A 162 -9.12 -6.19 -16.97
CA VAL A 162 -10.09 -5.08 -17.01
C VAL A 162 -10.96 -5.05 -15.75
N ASN A 163 -11.41 -6.21 -15.28
CA ASN A 163 -12.41 -6.33 -14.22
C ASN A 163 -11.81 -6.69 -12.84
N GLY A 164 -10.60 -7.23 -12.78
CA GLY A 164 -9.95 -7.70 -11.56
C GLY A 164 -8.86 -6.80 -11.02
N ALA A 165 -8.22 -5.98 -11.86
CA ALA A 165 -7.07 -5.17 -11.45
C ALA A 165 -7.45 -3.99 -10.57
N THR A 166 -6.58 -3.69 -9.59
CA THR A 166 -6.61 -2.39 -8.90
C THR A 166 -6.33 -1.29 -9.92
N CYS A 167 -7.19 -0.27 -9.97
CA CYS A 167 -7.03 0.88 -10.85
C CYS A 167 -7.39 2.18 -10.15
N VAL A 168 -6.97 3.30 -10.73
CA VAL A 168 -7.32 4.64 -10.29
C VAL A 168 -8.31 5.24 -11.30
N VAL A 169 -9.40 5.81 -10.81
CA VAL A 169 -10.34 6.56 -11.62
C VAL A 169 -10.17 8.04 -11.29
N VAL A 170 -10.00 8.82 -12.34
CA VAL A 170 -9.80 10.26 -12.27
C VAL A 170 -11.09 10.93 -12.68
N GLY A 171 -11.63 11.80 -11.82
CA GLY A 171 -12.74 12.69 -12.16
C GLY A 171 -12.17 14.03 -12.66
N GLY A 172 -12.69 14.54 -13.74
CA GLY A 172 -12.25 15.81 -14.29
C GLY A 172 -13.22 16.44 -15.29
N LYS A 173 -13.04 17.73 -15.53
CA LYS A 173 -13.81 18.50 -16.50
C LYS A 173 -12.99 18.65 -17.78
N TYR A 174 -13.61 18.33 -18.90
CA TYR A 174 -12.99 18.39 -20.21
C TYR A 174 -13.40 19.66 -20.96
N ALA A 175 -12.43 20.35 -21.58
CA ALA A 175 -12.62 21.48 -22.47
C ALA A 175 -13.52 22.60 -21.92
N GLY A 176 -13.44 22.87 -20.61
CA GLY A 176 -14.24 23.92 -19.96
C GLY A 176 -15.70 23.53 -19.68
N SER A 177 -16.07 22.27 -19.88
CA SER A 177 -17.38 21.74 -19.47
C SER A 177 -17.61 21.92 -17.96
N GLY A 178 -18.84 22.20 -17.56
CA GLY A 178 -19.25 22.17 -16.17
C GLY A 178 -19.40 20.76 -15.60
N GLU A 179 -19.49 19.75 -16.47
CA GLU A 179 -19.72 18.37 -16.09
C GLU A 179 -18.41 17.65 -15.78
N VAL A 180 -18.41 16.85 -14.73
CA VAL A 180 -17.31 15.96 -14.36
C VAL A 180 -17.52 14.63 -15.08
N THR A 181 -16.50 14.21 -15.82
CA THR A 181 -16.43 12.90 -16.45
C THR A 181 -15.26 12.10 -15.87
N TYR A 182 -15.26 10.79 -16.08
CA TYR A 182 -14.34 9.89 -15.39
C TYR A 182 -13.44 9.17 -16.38
N TYR A 183 -12.21 8.93 -15.95
CA TYR A 183 -11.17 8.32 -16.76
C TYR A 183 -10.45 7.28 -15.92
N ARG A 184 -10.31 6.08 -16.44
CA ARG A 184 -9.58 5.00 -15.78
C ARG A 184 -8.08 5.10 -16.08
N ILE A 185 -7.28 4.93 -15.05
CA ILE A 185 -5.82 4.77 -15.15
C ILE A 185 -5.49 3.40 -14.54
N ASP A 186 -4.93 2.53 -15.34
CA ASP A 186 -4.42 1.26 -14.89
C ASP A 186 -3.01 1.42 -14.30
N VAL A 187 -2.73 0.66 -13.26
CA VAL A 187 -1.42 0.64 -12.64
C VAL A 187 -0.58 -0.41 -13.34
N ASP A 188 0.35 0.04 -14.15
CA ASP A 188 1.33 -0.82 -14.85
C ASP A 188 2.69 -0.13 -14.83
N PRO A 189 3.44 -0.26 -13.72
CA PRO A 189 4.66 0.52 -13.52
C PRO A 189 5.78 0.22 -14.52
N ASP A 190 5.80 -0.98 -15.07
CA ASP A 190 6.90 -1.44 -15.90
C ASP A 190 6.48 -1.81 -17.33
N ASP A 191 5.22 -1.56 -17.71
CA ASP A 191 4.62 -1.97 -18.99
C ASP A 191 4.88 -3.47 -19.28
N THR A 192 4.88 -4.26 -18.20
CA THR A 192 5.12 -5.71 -18.26
C THR A 192 3.89 -6.48 -17.85
N GLN A 193 3.66 -7.62 -18.47
CA GLN A 193 2.48 -8.44 -18.20
C GLN A 193 2.38 -8.89 -16.74
N GLY A 194 3.52 -9.06 -16.06
CA GLY A 194 3.59 -9.56 -14.69
C GLY A 194 3.27 -8.53 -13.61
N SER A 195 3.29 -7.23 -13.91
CA SER A 195 3.11 -6.16 -12.92
C SER A 195 1.78 -5.42 -13.03
N PHE A 196 0.97 -5.71 -14.05
CA PHE A 196 -0.30 -5.03 -14.29
C PHE A 196 -1.24 -5.12 -13.08
N GLY A 197 -1.64 -3.96 -12.53
CA GLY A 197 -2.49 -3.89 -11.35
C GLY A 197 -1.81 -4.32 -10.04
N GLN A 198 -0.51 -4.64 -10.07
CA GLN A 198 0.24 -4.95 -8.86
C GLN A 198 0.54 -3.69 -8.06
N ILE A 199 0.25 -3.74 -6.76
CA ILE A 199 0.59 -2.67 -5.82
C ILE A 199 1.50 -3.25 -4.74
N LEU A 200 2.66 -2.65 -4.60
CA LEU A 200 3.64 -2.99 -3.57
C LEU A 200 3.66 -1.94 -2.48
N ARG A 201 3.78 -2.36 -1.22
CA ARG A 201 3.97 -1.48 -0.07
C ARG A 201 5.18 -0.56 -0.22
N ASN A 202 5.16 0.54 0.48
CA ASN A 202 6.22 1.55 0.52
C ASN A 202 6.58 2.18 -0.84
N HIS A 203 5.79 1.94 -1.90
CA HIS A 203 5.95 2.55 -3.21
C HIS A 203 5.12 3.83 -3.34
N ARG A 204 5.58 4.70 -4.22
CA ARG A 204 4.87 5.90 -4.65
C ARG A 204 4.63 5.80 -6.15
N TYR A 205 3.38 5.69 -6.54
CA TYR A 205 2.95 5.70 -7.93
C TYR A 205 2.57 7.13 -8.32
N VAL A 206 3.20 7.67 -9.36
CA VAL A 206 2.95 9.03 -9.84
C VAL A 206 2.44 8.95 -11.27
N PHE A 207 1.20 9.36 -11.48
CA PHE A 207 0.59 9.44 -12.79
C PHE A 207 0.55 10.88 -13.26
N THR A 208 1.05 11.14 -14.47
CA THR A 208 1.00 12.48 -15.08
C THR A 208 0.10 12.42 -16.31
N ILE A 209 -1.06 13.08 -16.24
CA ILE A 209 -1.99 13.22 -17.36
C ILE A 209 -1.38 14.23 -18.34
N ARG A 210 -0.98 13.76 -19.51
CA ARG A 210 -0.30 14.57 -20.54
C ARG A 210 -1.21 14.92 -21.72
N SER A 211 -2.31 14.22 -21.88
CA SER A 211 -3.31 14.50 -22.92
C SER A 211 -4.66 13.93 -22.52
N VAL A 212 -5.72 14.59 -22.91
CA VAL A 212 -7.10 14.09 -22.82
C VAL A 212 -7.75 14.36 -24.18
N ALA A 213 -8.17 13.29 -24.87
CA ALA A 213 -8.66 13.37 -26.25
C ALA A 213 -10.16 13.70 -26.33
N GLY A 214 -10.91 13.51 -25.26
CA GLY A 214 -12.36 13.75 -25.23
C GLY A 214 -12.92 13.60 -23.81
N PRO A 215 -14.22 13.86 -23.63
CA PRO A 215 -14.89 13.59 -22.35
C PRO A 215 -14.83 12.10 -22.03
N GLY A 216 -14.68 11.78 -20.74
CA GLY A 216 -14.79 10.43 -20.22
C GLY A 216 -16.24 9.90 -20.20
N TRP A 217 -16.48 8.81 -19.50
CA TRP A 217 -17.84 8.28 -19.29
C TRP A 217 -18.53 8.93 -18.09
#